data_871d5c01067dcc3f69b07b1088a57ab9
#
_entry.id   871d5c01067dcc3f69b07b1088a57ab9
#
_cell.length_a   1.000
_cell.length_b   1.000
_cell.length_c   1.000
_cell.angle_alpha   90.00
_cell.angle_beta   90.00
_cell.angle_gamma   90.00
#
_symmetry.space_group_name_H-M   'P 1'
#
loop_
_entity.id
_entity.type
_entity.pdbx_description
1 polymer ?
#
loop_
_entity_poly.entity_id
_entity_poly.type
_entity_poly.pdbx_seq_one_letter_code
_entity_poly.pdbx_strand_id
1 'polypeptide(L)'
;QVGETLSFNGVSGKVIEKQGDDRSHNGLPKYSNTSEVYFKLDDETKIIEQARIYRDRMVAYDFDWGHTHKEYKEGVVHVHEWYLNKNGEWVRSNKPRLLNNDEIKKYGNLLKKANPNVKFR
;
A
#
# COMPACT_ATOMS: atom_id res chain seq x y z
N GLN A 1 8.95 3.94 -11.72
CA GLN A 1 10.20 4.56 -11.29
C GLN A 1 9.97 5.50 -10.13
N VAL A 2 10.95 5.63 -9.26
CA VAL A 2 10.90 6.60 -8.17
C VAL A 2 10.64 7.99 -8.73
N GLY A 3 9.71 8.71 -8.11
CA GLY A 3 9.29 10.04 -8.54
C GLY A 3 8.11 10.05 -9.50
N GLU A 4 7.77 8.91 -10.07
CA GLU A 4 6.64 8.79 -10.99
C GLU A 4 5.31 8.94 -10.24
N THR A 5 4.34 9.60 -10.87
CA THR A 5 2.98 9.68 -10.35
C THR A 5 2.07 8.84 -11.24
N LEU A 6 1.31 7.96 -10.60
CA LEU A 6 0.30 7.14 -11.25
C LEU A 6 -1.07 7.67 -10.87
N SER A 7 -1.98 7.72 -11.82
CA SER A 7 -3.34 8.23 -11.58
C SER A 7 -4.36 7.38 -12.30
N PHE A 8 -5.51 7.20 -11.66
CA PHE A 8 -6.66 6.55 -12.27
C PHE A 8 -7.94 7.00 -11.57
N ASN A 9 -8.92 7.43 -12.34
CA ASN A 9 -10.26 7.85 -11.83
C ASN A 9 -10.19 8.84 -10.68
N GLY A 10 -9.31 9.83 -10.77
CA GLY A 10 -9.20 10.88 -9.75
C GLY A 10 -8.38 10.50 -8.52
N VAL A 11 -7.84 9.29 -8.47
CA VAL A 11 -6.95 8.88 -7.40
C VAL A 11 -5.52 8.88 -7.92
N SER A 12 -4.61 9.52 -7.19
CA SER A 12 -3.20 9.63 -7.57
C SER A 12 -2.31 9.05 -6.50
N GLY A 13 -1.25 8.40 -6.96
CA GLY A 13 -0.21 7.87 -6.10
C GLY A 13 1.17 8.17 -6.64
N LYS A 14 2.11 8.37 -5.74
CA LYS A 14 3.49 8.65 -6.10
C LYS A 14 4.38 7.47 -5.74
N VAL A 15 5.26 7.10 -6.66
CA VAL A 15 6.27 6.07 -6.40
C VAL A 15 7.42 6.72 -5.66
N ILE A 16 7.70 6.25 -4.46
CA ILE A 16 8.77 6.81 -3.64
C ILE A 16 9.77 5.74 -3.26
N GLU A 17 10.94 6.21 -2.90
CA GLU A 17 12.01 5.37 -2.42
C GLU A 17 11.71 4.93 -0.99
N LYS A 18 12.07 3.70 -0.67
CA LYS A 18 11.99 3.19 0.69
C LYS A 18 12.78 4.12 1.63
N GLN A 19 12.18 4.49 2.75
CA GLN A 19 12.81 5.38 3.73
C GLN A 19 13.35 4.58 4.92
N GLY A 20 14.54 4.96 5.39
CA GLY A 20 15.17 4.37 6.55
C GLY A 20 15.70 2.96 6.29
N ASP A 21 16.20 2.33 7.37
CA ASP A 21 16.76 0.99 7.33
C ASP A 21 15.71 -0.10 7.52
N ASP A 22 14.47 0.24 7.33
CA ASP A 22 13.40 -0.67 7.62
C ASP A 22 13.36 -1.82 6.64
N ARG A 23 13.57 -3.01 7.15
CA ARG A 23 13.55 -4.25 6.38
C ARG A 23 12.14 -4.78 6.18
N SER A 24 11.19 -4.16 6.84
CA SER A 24 9.79 -4.59 6.80
C SER A 24 8.99 -3.72 5.84
N HIS A 25 7.71 -3.81 5.97
CA HIS A 25 6.71 -3.05 5.26
C HIS A 25 6.63 -1.59 5.68
N ASN A 26 7.52 -1.11 6.54
CA ASN A 26 7.47 0.24 7.08
C ASN A 26 8.36 1.23 6.34
N GLY A 27 8.86 0.88 5.16
CA GLY A 27 9.71 1.77 4.37
C GLY A 27 8.99 2.97 3.79
N LEU A 28 7.69 3.15 4.08
CA LEU A 28 6.89 4.29 3.67
C LEU A 28 6.58 5.20 4.86
N PRO A 29 6.44 6.52 4.66
CA PRO A 29 6.20 7.43 5.77
C PRO A 29 4.81 7.26 6.36
N LYS A 30 4.66 7.58 7.64
CA LYS A 30 3.35 7.59 8.30
C LYS A 30 2.50 8.78 7.90
N TYR A 31 3.12 9.83 7.37
CA TYR A 31 2.45 11.06 6.94
C TYR A 31 2.67 11.28 5.46
N SER A 32 1.68 11.87 4.81
CA SER A 32 1.82 12.36 3.45
C SER A 32 1.33 13.79 3.38
N ASN A 33 2.13 14.67 2.79
CA ASN A 33 1.76 16.07 2.59
C ASN A 33 1.15 16.34 1.22
N THR A 34 1.35 15.43 0.28
CA THR A 34 1.07 15.71 -1.13
C THR A 34 0.31 14.61 -1.85
N SER A 35 0.23 13.43 -1.26
CA SER A 35 -0.34 12.28 -1.99
C SER A 35 -1.34 11.52 -1.14
N GLU A 36 -2.41 11.02 -1.78
CA GLU A 36 -3.35 10.10 -1.16
C GLU A 36 -2.76 8.69 -1.05
N VAL A 37 -1.87 8.35 -1.99
CA VAL A 37 -1.25 7.03 -2.06
C VAL A 37 0.25 7.19 -2.30
N TYR A 38 1.04 6.41 -1.59
CA TYR A 38 2.44 6.20 -1.93
C TYR A 38 2.66 4.75 -2.33
N PHE A 39 3.41 4.54 -3.39
CA PHE A 39 3.82 3.22 -3.84
C PHE A 39 5.27 2.97 -3.48
N LYS A 40 5.56 1.78 -3.00
CA LYS A 40 6.93 1.37 -2.70
C LYS A 40 7.46 0.48 -3.82
N LEU A 41 8.59 0.86 -4.38
CA LEU A 41 9.31 0.10 -5.38
C LEU A 41 10.28 -0.85 -4.67
N ASP A 42 10.25 -2.12 -5.04
CA ASP A 42 11.24 -3.08 -4.53
C ASP A 42 12.61 -2.77 -5.14
N ASP A 43 13.64 -2.72 -4.30
CA ASP A 43 14.99 -2.31 -4.73
C ASP A 43 15.64 -3.32 -5.66
N GLU A 44 15.35 -4.59 -5.50
CA GLU A 44 15.96 -5.65 -6.28
C GLU A 44 15.22 -5.92 -7.59
N THR A 45 13.92 -6.11 -7.50
CA THR A 45 13.10 -6.47 -8.66
C THR A 45 12.65 -5.26 -9.48
N LYS A 46 12.70 -4.06 -8.89
CA LYS A 46 12.19 -2.82 -9.49
C LYS A 46 10.69 -2.90 -9.81
N ILE A 47 9.96 -3.69 -9.03
CA ILE A 47 8.52 -3.89 -9.17
C ILE A 47 7.83 -3.23 -7.97
N ILE A 48 6.69 -2.63 -8.20
CA ILE A 48 5.88 -2.06 -7.13
C ILE A 48 5.13 -3.20 -6.44
N GLU A 49 5.31 -3.34 -5.13
CA GLU A 49 4.79 -4.45 -4.34
C GLU A 49 3.91 -4.02 -3.17
N GLN A 50 3.82 -2.72 -2.92
CA GLN A 50 3.07 -2.18 -1.80
C GLN A 50 2.53 -0.81 -2.15
N ALA A 51 1.33 -0.54 -1.67
CA ALA A 51 0.76 0.81 -1.69
C ALA A 51 0.32 1.17 -0.26
N ARG A 52 0.60 2.39 0.16
CA ARG A 52 0.14 2.91 1.44
C ARG A 52 -0.89 3.99 1.17
N ILE A 53 -2.05 3.84 1.79
CA ILE A 53 -3.19 4.74 1.61
C ILE A 53 -3.25 5.70 2.79
N TYR A 54 -3.42 6.97 2.52
CA TYR A 54 -3.47 8.02 3.52
C TYR A 54 -4.86 8.63 3.58
N ARG A 55 -5.31 8.94 4.78
CA ARG A 55 -6.54 9.67 5.04
C ARG A 55 -6.19 10.82 5.98
N ASP A 56 -6.55 12.03 5.59
CA ASP A 56 -6.21 13.24 6.35
C ASP A 56 -4.71 13.29 6.66
N ARG A 57 -3.89 12.95 5.66
CA ARG A 57 -2.42 12.96 5.72
C ARG A 57 -1.80 11.85 6.57
N MET A 58 -2.60 11.00 7.20
CA MET A 58 -2.12 9.94 8.08
C MET A 58 -2.32 8.59 7.40
N VAL A 59 -1.37 7.69 7.56
CA VAL A 59 -1.52 6.33 7.03
C VAL A 59 -2.79 5.68 7.59
N ALA A 60 -3.60 5.12 6.70
CA ALA A 60 -4.84 4.43 7.07
C ALA A 60 -4.77 2.94 6.72
N TYR A 61 -4.21 2.60 5.57
CA TYR A 61 -4.15 1.22 5.09
C TYR A 61 -2.83 0.95 4.40
N ASP A 62 -2.31 -0.26 4.57
CA ASP A 62 -1.27 -0.81 3.70
C ASP A 62 -1.88 -1.88 2.83
N PHE A 63 -1.71 -1.76 1.53
CA PHE A 63 -2.09 -2.77 0.54
C PHE A 63 -0.80 -3.48 0.10
N ASP A 64 -0.69 -4.76 0.41
CA ASP A 64 0.50 -5.56 0.11
C ASP A 64 0.13 -6.69 -0.83
N TRP A 65 1.04 -7.03 -1.75
CA TRP A 65 0.84 -8.16 -2.67
C TRP A 65 2.15 -8.83 -3.09
N GLY A 66 3.27 -8.30 -2.63
CA GLY A 66 4.59 -8.71 -3.12
C GLY A 66 5.16 -9.95 -2.47
N HIS A 67 4.55 -10.46 -1.42
CA HIS A 67 5.06 -11.65 -0.74
C HIS A 67 3.93 -12.62 -0.44
N THR A 68 4.29 -13.89 -0.36
CA THR A 68 3.35 -14.95 -0.06
C THR A 68 2.96 -14.89 1.41
N HIS A 69 1.68 -14.84 1.68
CA HIS A 69 1.13 -14.96 3.01
C HIS A 69 0.43 -16.32 3.13
N LYS A 70 0.44 -16.92 4.31
CA LYS A 70 -0.20 -18.24 4.51
C LYS A 70 -1.63 -18.32 4.00
N GLU A 71 -2.36 -17.22 4.08
CA GLU A 71 -3.78 -17.16 3.77
C GLU A 71 -4.07 -16.68 2.36
N TYR A 72 -3.07 -16.11 1.67
CA TYR A 72 -3.30 -15.47 0.37
C TYR A 72 -2.27 -15.95 -0.64
N LYS A 73 -2.76 -16.20 -1.85
CA LYS A 73 -1.90 -16.56 -2.97
C LYS A 73 -1.06 -15.36 -3.39
N GLU A 74 0.07 -15.64 -4.01
CA GLU A 74 0.95 -14.61 -4.55
C GLU A 74 0.18 -13.67 -5.49
N GLY A 75 0.41 -12.39 -5.33
CA GLY A 75 -0.23 -11.36 -6.14
C GLY A 75 -1.59 -10.91 -5.64
N VAL A 76 -2.20 -11.63 -4.71
CA VAL A 76 -3.48 -11.22 -4.13
C VAL A 76 -3.24 -10.09 -3.12
N VAL A 77 -3.90 -8.97 -3.35
CA VAL A 77 -3.76 -7.81 -2.47
C VAL A 77 -4.44 -8.08 -1.13
N HIS A 78 -3.70 -7.89 -0.06
CA HIS A 78 -4.24 -7.95 1.29
C HIS A 78 -3.99 -6.62 2.00
N VAL A 79 -4.88 -6.28 2.93
CA VAL A 79 -4.92 -4.99 3.60
C VAL A 79 -4.54 -5.16 5.05
N HIS A 80 -3.60 -4.34 5.51
CA HIS A 80 -3.34 -4.14 6.93
C HIS A 80 -3.87 -2.78 7.33
N GLU A 81 -4.83 -2.75 8.22
CA GLU A 81 -5.39 -1.49 8.71
C GLU A 81 -4.48 -0.89 9.78
N TRP A 82 -4.45 0.43 9.85
CA TRP A 82 -3.80 1.14 10.94
C TRP A 82 -4.87 1.62 11.90
N TYR A 83 -4.57 1.57 13.20
CA TYR A 83 -5.54 1.91 14.23
C TYR A 83 -4.84 2.44 15.49
N LEU A 84 -5.62 3.09 16.33
CA LEU A 84 -5.14 3.60 17.62
C LEU A 84 -5.26 2.47 18.64
N ASN A 85 -4.14 2.08 19.27
CA ASN A 85 -4.14 1.03 20.27
C ASN A 85 -4.51 1.59 21.65
N LYS A 86 -4.54 0.71 22.66
CA LYS A 86 -4.87 1.07 24.05
C LYS A 86 -3.93 2.10 24.63
N ASN A 87 -2.70 2.14 24.16
CA ASN A 87 -1.66 3.03 24.66
C ASN A 87 -1.63 4.37 23.96
N GLY A 88 -2.59 4.62 23.08
CA GLY A 88 -2.65 5.86 22.29
C GLY A 88 -1.67 5.90 21.13
N GLU A 89 -1.13 4.76 20.72
CA GLU A 89 -0.20 4.67 19.61
C GLU A 89 -0.92 4.31 18.31
N TRP A 90 -0.50 4.90 17.21
CA TRP A 90 -1.02 4.60 15.87
C TRP A 90 -0.20 3.46 15.29
N VAL A 91 -0.81 2.28 15.19
CA VAL A 91 -0.12 1.03 14.87
C VAL A 91 -0.79 0.29 13.73
N ARG A 92 0.01 -0.53 13.06
CA ARG A 92 -0.41 -1.37 11.95
C ARG A 92 -0.97 -2.69 12.47
N SER A 93 -2.16 -3.06 12.00
CA SER A 93 -2.74 -4.37 12.33
C SER A 93 -1.92 -5.49 11.71
N ASN A 94 -1.72 -6.57 12.47
CA ASN A 94 -1.08 -7.78 11.98
C ASN A 94 -2.07 -8.83 11.47
N LYS A 95 -3.34 -8.45 11.34
CA LYS A 95 -4.40 -9.33 10.82
C LYS A 95 -4.83 -8.82 9.44
N PRO A 96 -4.27 -9.38 8.36
CA PRO A 96 -4.64 -8.94 7.02
C PRO A 96 -6.05 -9.38 6.64
N ARG A 97 -6.63 -8.66 5.71
CA ARG A 97 -7.89 -8.99 5.07
C ARG A 97 -7.81 -8.70 3.58
N LEU A 98 -8.76 -9.22 2.82
CA LEU A 98 -8.89 -8.85 1.40
C LEU A 98 -9.48 -7.45 1.27
N LEU A 99 -9.30 -6.83 0.11
CA LEU A 99 -9.98 -5.58 -0.20
C LEU A 99 -11.49 -5.83 -0.25
N ASN A 100 -12.26 -4.90 0.31
CA ASN A 100 -13.70 -4.92 0.13
C ASN A 100 -14.08 -4.34 -1.25
N ASN A 101 -15.36 -4.44 -1.61
CA ASN A 101 -15.82 -4.01 -2.93
C ASN A 101 -15.62 -2.51 -3.17
N ASP A 102 -15.80 -1.68 -2.15
CA ASP A 102 -15.59 -0.23 -2.28
C ASP A 102 -14.13 0.10 -2.53
N GLU A 103 -13.24 -0.60 -1.86
CA GLU A 103 -11.80 -0.43 -2.06
C GLU A 103 -11.36 -0.88 -3.45
N ILE A 104 -11.88 -2.00 -3.93
CA ILE A 104 -11.60 -2.48 -5.29
C ILE A 104 -12.09 -1.45 -6.31
N LYS A 105 -13.28 -0.91 -6.10
CA LYS A 105 -13.86 0.08 -6.99
C LYS A 105 -13.03 1.37 -7.03
N LYS A 106 -12.57 1.82 -5.87
CA LYS A 106 -11.81 3.07 -5.77
C LYS A 106 -10.36 2.93 -6.21
N TYR A 107 -9.70 1.86 -5.80
CA TYR A 107 -8.25 1.71 -5.96
C TYR A 107 -7.83 0.63 -6.95
N GLY A 108 -8.73 -0.30 -7.30
CA GLY A 108 -8.34 -1.50 -8.04
C GLY A 108 -7.62 -1.22 -9.35
N ASN A 109 -8.14 -0.29 -10.16
CA ASN A 109 -7.52 0.03 -11.43
C ASN A 109 -6.18 0.76 -11.27
N LEU A 110 -6.05 1.58 -10.23
CA LEU A 110 -4.78 2.23 -9.93
C LEU A 110 -3.72 1.19 -9.54
N LEU A 111 -4.09 0.21 -8.72
CA LEU A 111 -3.19 -0.88 -8.33
C LEU A 111 -2.77 -1.71 -9.54
N LYS A 112 -3.69 -2.01 -10.45
CA LYS A 112 -3.36 -2.73 -11.68
C LYS A 112 -2.45 -1.93 -12.61
N LYS A 113 -2.58 -0.62 -12.59
CA LYS A 113 -1.67 0.26 -13.32
C LYS A 113 -0.27 0.23 -12.72
N ALA A 114 -0.17 0.18 -11.39
CA ALA A 114 1.10 0.08 -10.69
C ALA A 114 1.75 -1.29 -10.89
N ASN A 115 0.96 -2.36 -10.87
CA ASN A 115 1.43 -3.72 -11.09
C ASN A 115 0.29 -4.55 -11.72
N PRO A 116 0.39 -4.86 -13.03
CA PRO A 116 -0.69 -5.58 -13.74
C PRO A 116 -1.01 -6.97 -13.21
N ASN A 117 -0.11 -7.56 -12.41
CA ASN A 117 -0.29 -8.91 -11.90
C ASN A 117 -1.10 -8.98 -10.61
N VAL A 118 -1.53 -7.86 -10.05
CA VAL A 118 -2.32 -7.86 -8.83
C VAL A 118 -3.68 -8.51 -9.05
N LYS A 119 -4.15 -9.19 -8.01
CA LYS A 119 -5.46 -9.85 -7.96
C LYS A 119 -6.13 -9.42 -6.67
N PHE A 120 -7.46 -9.47 -6.65
CA PHE A 120 -8.21 -9.04 -5.46
C PHE A 120 -8.87 -10.22 -4.73
N ARG A 121 -8.79 -11.38 -5.32
CA ARG A 121 -9.32 -12.64 -4.74
C ARG A 121 -8.36 -13.81 -5.00
#